data_b4c048037f35c885f4126ddd4e9c74bb
#
_entry.id   b4c048037f35c885f4126ddd4e9c74bb
#
_cell.length_a   1.000
_cell.length_b   1.000
_cell.length_c   1.000
_cell.angle_alpha   90.00
_cell.angle_beta   90.00
_cell.angle_gamma   90.00
#
_symmetry.space_group_name_H-M   'P 1'
#
loop_
_entity.id
_entity.type
_entity.pdbx_description
1 polymer ?
#
loop_
_entity_poly.entity_id
_entity_poly.type
_entity_poly.pdbx_seq_one_letter_code
_entity_poly.pdbx_strand_id
1 'polypeptide(L)' 'MLTPNETHELLKLHEKLDTLTKALHNLNLKAQVFVVDFSSHETQVEEIKSDILDVLDKIDQMWGRG' A
#
# COMPACT_ATOMS: atom_id res chain seq x y z
N MET A 1 -20.32 -13.17 6.11
CA MET A 1 -19.95 -12.53 7.38
C MET A 1 -18.53 -12.91 7.76
N LEU A 2 -17.71 -11.95 8.12
CA LEU A 2 -16.32 -12.22 8.47
C LEU A 2 -16.22 -12.73 9.91
N THR A 3 -15.31 -13.67 10.13
CA THR A 3 -15.00 -14.15 11.47
C THR A 3 -14.20 -13.05 12.23
N PRO A 4 -14.11 -13.09 13.57
CA PRO A 4 -13.27 -12.15 14.32
C PRO A 4 -11.81 -12.14 13.85
N ASN A 5 -11.25 -13.31 13.51
CA ASN A 5 -9.90 -13.40 13.01
C ASN A 5 -9.74 -12.74 11.65
N GLU A 6 -10.71 -12.92 10.76
CA GLU A 6 -10.71 -12.28 9.44
C GLU A 6 -10.86 -10.76 9.57
N THR A 7 -11.71 -10.30 10.48
CA THR A 7 -11.88 -8.87 10.75
C THR A 7 -10.57 -8.25 11.24
N HIS A 8 -9.87 -8.94 12.14
CA HIS A 8 -8.59 -8.48 12.66
C HIS A 8 -7.53 -8.42 11.55
N GLU A 9 -7.49 -9.43 10.69
CA GLU A 9 -6.57 -9.49 9.56
C GLU A 9 -6.89 -8.39 8.55
N LEU A 10 -8.15 -8.14 8.28
CA LEU A 10 -8.60 -7.05 7.41
C LEU A 10 -8.15 -5.69 7.94
N LEU A 11 -8.27 -5.48 9.25
CA LEU A 11 -7.82 -4.25 9.90
C LEU A 11 -6.32 -4.06 9.71
N LYS A 12 -5.53 -5.12 9.87
CA LYS A 12 -4.08 -5.06 9.63
C LYS A 12 -3.74 -4.72 8.20
N LEU A 13 -4.49 -5.26 7.24
CA LEU A 13 -4.30 -4.96 5.82
C LEU A 13 -4.61 -3.49 5.53
N HIS A 14 -5.66 -2.95 6.13
CA HIS A 14 -5.98 -1.52 5.99
C HIS A 14 -4.89 -0.63 6.59
N GLU A 15 -4.34 -1.00 7.73
CA GLU A 15 -3.23 -0.27 8.34
C GLU A 15 -1.99 -0.29 7.46
N LYS A 16 -1.69 -1.44 6.86
CA LYS A 16 -0.57 -1.59 5.93
C LYS A 16 -0.79 -0.72 4.69
N LEU A 17 -2.00 -0.71 4.16
CA LEU A 17 -2.36 0.12 3.00
C LEU A 17 -2.17 1.60 3.31
N ASP A 18 -2.61 2.05 4.48
CA ASP A 18 -2.45 3.43 4.93
C ASP A 18 -0.96 3.80 5.02
N THR A 19 -0.14 2.92 5.60
CA THR A 19 1.30 3.13 5.69
C THR A 19 1.94 3.25 4.31
N LEU A 20 1.55 2.39 3.37
CA LEU A 20 2.08 2.41 2.00
C LEU A 20 1.67 3.67 1.25
N THR A 21 0.42 4.11 1.40
CA THR A 21 -0.06 5.32 0.74
C THR A 21 0.64 6.56 1.29
N LYS A 22 0.89 6.61 2.60
CA LYS A 22 1.66 7.69 3.22
C LYS A 22 3.11 7.70 2.74
N ALA A 23 3.73 6.53 2.60
CA ALA A 23 5.09 6.41 2.09
C ALA A 23 5.18 6.93 0.65
N LEU A 24 4.20 6.59 -0.19
CA LEU A 24 4.14 7.08 -1.56
C LEU A 24 3.98 8.60 -1.60
N HIS A 25 3.11 9.15 -0.77
CA HIS A 25 2.90 10.58 -0.67
C HIS A 25 4.19 11.31 -0.26
N ASN A 26 4.89 10.80 0.75
CA ASN A 26 6.15 11.37 1.22
C ASN A 26 7.22 11.32 0.14
N LEU A 27 7.28 10.23 -0.61
CA LEU A 27 8.22 10.08 -1.71
C LEU A 27 7.96 11.11 -2.81
N ASN A 28 6.69 11.34 -3.15
CA ASN A 28 6.30 12.35 -4.14
C ASN A 28 6.66 13.76 -3.66
N LEU A 29 6.46 14.05 -2.38
CA LEU A 29 6.84 15.35 -1.81
C LEU A 29 8.34 15.58 -1.88
N LYS A 30 9.14 14.56 -1.59
CA LYS A 30 10.60 14.66 -1.69
C LYS A 30 11.05 14.94 -3.12
N ALA A 31 10.41 14.33 -4.09
CA ALA A 31 10.72 14.54 -5.50
C ALA A 31 10.40 15.96 -5.96
N GLN A 32 9.45 16.63 -5.33
CA GLN A 32 9.11 18.03 -5.62
C GLN A 32 10.08 19.02 -5.00
N VAL A 33 10.66 18.69 -3.85
CA VAL A 33 11.51 19.62 -3.06
C VAL A 33 12.99 19.41 -3.37
N PHE A 34 13.42 18.18 -3.59
CA PHE A 34 14.82 17.83 -3.81
C PHE A 34 15.02 17.28 -5.22
N VAL A 35 16.23 17.54 -5.75
CA VAL A 35 16.65 16.91 -6.99
C VAL A 35 16.96 15.45 -6.68
N VAL A 36 16.06 14.56 -7.06
CA VAL A 36 16.18 13.13 -6.81
C VAL A 36 16.55 12.43 -8.11
N ASP A 37 17.36 11.38 -8.03
CA ASP A 37 17.63 10.54 -9.18
C ASP A 37 16.32 9.93 -9.67
N PHE A 38 15.93 10.27 -10.88
CA PHE A 38 14.65 9.87 -11.46
C PHE A 38 14.49 8.35 -11.50
N SER A 39 15.55 7.62 -11.87
CA SER A 39 15.51 6.16 -11.95
C SER A 39 15.25 5.53 -10.57
N SER A 40 15.94 6.03 -9.55
CA SER A 40 15.77 5.53 -8.19
C SER A 40 14.37 5.83 -7.65
N HIS A 41 13.88 7.05 -7.90
CA HIS A 41 12.54 7.46 -7.50
C HIS A 41 11.48 6.58 -8.18
N GLU A 42 11.61 6.36 -9.48
CA GLU A 42 10.68 5.53 -10.25
C GLU A 42 10.64 4.08 -9.72
N THR A 43 11.81 3.51 -9.42
CA THR A 43 11.90 2.16 -8.85
C THR A 43 11.18 2.07 -7.50
N GLN A 44 11.38 3.05 -6.63
CA GLN A 44 10.73 3.08 -5.32
C GLN A 44 9.21 3.23 -5.46
N VAL A 45 8.75 4.08 -6.36
CA VAL A 45 7.31 4.25 -6.64
C VAL A 45 6.71 2.94 -7.14
N GLU A 46 7.38 2.24 -8.04
CA GLU A 46 6.90 0.96 -8.57
C GLU A 46 6.80 -0.11 -7.48
N GLU A 47 7.78 -0.17 -6.59
CA GLU A 47 7.76 -1.12 -5.47
C GLU A 47 6.58 -0.85 -4.54
N ILE A 48 6.35 0.40 -4.19
CA ILE A 48 5.24 0.78 -3.31
C ILE A 48 3.90 0.49 -3.99
N LYS A 49 3.76 0.80 -5.27
CA LYS A 49 2.53 0.52 -6.02
C LYS A 49 2.25 -0.98 -6.07
N SER A 50 3.28 -1.79 -6.30
CA SER A 50 3.15 -3.26 -6.30
C SER A 50 2.66 -3.77 -4.96
N ASP A 51 3.21 -3.26 -3.86
CA ASP A 51 2.78 -3.62 -2.51
C ASP A 51 1.33 -3.21 -2.25
N ILE A 52 0.94 -2.03 -2.70
CA ILE A 52 -0.45 -1.54 -2.55
C ILE A 52 -1.41 -2.47 -3.29
N LEU A 53 -1.08 -2.84 -4.52
CA LEU A 53 -1.91 -3.74 -5.32
C LEU A 53 -2.04 -5.11 -4.66
N ASP A 54 -0.96 -5.62 -4.08
CA ASP A 54 -0.96 -6.90 -3.37
C ASP A 54 -1.89 -6.85 -2.15
N VAL A 55 -1.83 -5.77 -1.38
CA VAL A 55 -2.72 -5.58 -0.22
C VAL A 55 -4.18 -5.48 -0.66
N LEU A 56 -4.46 -4.71 -1.72
CA LEU A 56 -5.82 -4.58 -2.24
C LEU A 56 -6.36 -5.91 -2.73
N ASP A 57 -5.53 -6.72 -3.37
CA ASP A 57 -5.92 -8.06 -3.83
C ASP A 57 -6.29 -8.96 -2.66
N LYS A 58 -5.51 -8.93 -1.58
CA LYS A 58 -5.81 -9.70 -0.38
C LYS A 58 -7.13 -9.27 0.27
N ILE A 59 -7.37 -7.96 0.33
CA ILE A 59 -8.62 -7.41 0.87
C ILE A 59 -9.80 -7.90 0.02
N ASP A 60 -9.67 -7.81 -1.29
CA ASP A 60 -10.71 -8.26 -2.21
C ASP A 60 -11.01 -9.74 -2.05
N GLN A 61 -9.98 -10.57 -1.91
CA GLN A 61 -10.15 -12.00 -1.68
C GLN A 61 -10.92 -12.30 -0.40
N MET A 62 -10.67 -11.54 0.67
CA MET A 62 -11.39 -11.70 1.93
C MET A 62 -12.87 -11.38 1.78
N TRP A 63 -13.19 -10.29 1.10
CA TRP A 63 -14.58 -9.90 0.85
C TRP A 63 -15.26 -10.83 -0.14
N GLY A 64 -14.53 -11.33 -1.12
CA GLY A 64 -15.05 -12.23 -2.13
C GLY A 64 -15.46 -13.60 -1.60
N ARG A 65 -14.98 -13.98 -0.43
CA ARG A 65 -15.33 -15.26 0.22
C ARG A 65 -16.64 -15.19 0.98
N GLY A 66 -17.07 -13.99 1.27
CA GLY A 66 -18.31 -13.77 2.00
C GLY A 66 -19.52 -14.00 1.13
#